data_587b4adb93c5c0a0189ccf501e794c6c
#
_entry.id   587b4adb93c5c0a0189ccf501e794c6c
#
_cell.length_a   1.000
_cell.length_b   1.000
_cell.length_c   1.000
_cell.angle_alpha   90.00
_cell.angle_beta   90.00
_cell.angle_gamma   90.00
#
_symmetry.space_group_name_H-M   'P 1'
#
loop_
_entity.id
_entity.type
_entity.pdbx_description
1 polymer ?
#
loop_
_entity_poly.entity_id
_entity_poly.type
_entity_poly.pdbx_seq_one_letter_code
_entity_poly.pdbx_strand_id
1 'polypeptide(L)'
;IRTLGRQNAKFVSEMIKASTGVGTVPIRAAYIGIIHEDTLPTLEGMTGYKPVETYSSQMEVMDDEVGSFKNIRFVKSTNAKIWAGGGASGGSNVIVTSTLADVYATLIIAANAYGVCPLSGKAMSNIIKPLGSAGSADPLDQRATSGWKAITTTKILNDSWMVRIEHANPLTL
;
A
#
# COMPACT_ATOMS: atom_id res chain seq x y z
N ILE A 1 -7.20 -6.73 13.41
CA ILE A 1 -7.51 -5.62 14.33
C ILE A 1 -7.29 -6.05 15.79
N ARG A 2 -7.91 -7.12 16.27
CA ARG A 2 -7.75 -7.56 17.68
C ARG A 2 -6.30 -7.86 18.05
N THR A 3 -5.52 -8.46 17.17
CA THR A 3 -4.10 -8.76 17.37
C THR A 3 -3.30 -7.48 17.61
N LEU A 4 -3.44 -6.49 16.72
CA LEU A 4 -2.78 -5.19 16.83
C LEU A 4 -3.21 -4.43 18.09
N GLY A 5 -4.51 -4.44 18.43
CA GLY A 5 -5.00 -3.80 19.64
C GLY A 5 -4.46 -4.44 20.93
N ARG A 6 -4.28 -5.77 20.98
CA ARG A 6 -3.67 -6.46 22.13
C ARG A 6 -2.18 -6.12 22.30
N GLN A 7 -1.50 -5.75 21.23
CA GLN A 7 -0.10 -5.32 21.24
C GLN A 7 0.07 -3.82 21.43
N ASN A 8 -0.99 -3.10 21.80
CA ASN A 8 -0.99 -1.64 21.98
C ASN A 8 -0.46 -0.90 20.74
N ALA A 9 -0.73 -1.41 19.54
CA ALA A 9 -0.32 -0.79 18.30
C ALA A 9 -1.03 0.56 18.13
N LYS A 10 -0.28 1.59 17.74
CA LYS A 10 -0.81 2.94 17.56
C LYS A 10 -1.48 3.08 16.20
N PHE A 11 -2.59 3.80 16.14
CA PHE A 11 -3.22 4.15 14.87
C PHE A 11 -2.33 5.11 14.07
N VAL A 12 -2.43 5.01 12.76
CA VAL A 12 -1.72 5.89 11.82
C VAL A 12 -2.52 7.14 11.54
N SER A 13 -3.84 6.98 11.32
CA SER A 13 -4.75 8.09 11.05
C SER A 13 -5.59 8.43 12.26
N GLU A 14 -5.91 9.71 12.40
CA GLU A 14 -6.84 10.22 13.40
C GLU A 14 -8.30 9.96 12.99
N MET A 15 -9.22 10.26 13.89
CA MET A 15 -10.65 10.13 13.63
C MET A 15 -11.15 11.30 12.78
N ILE A 16 -11.76 10.99 11.63
CA ILE A 16 -12.50 11.95 10.83
C ILE A 16 -13.89 12.11 11.43
N LYS A 17 -14.20 13.30 11.93
CA LYS A 17 -15.50 13.60 12.56
C LYS A 17 -16.59 13.74 11.49
N ALA A 18 -17.83 13.48 11.87
CA ALA A 18 -18.98 13.75 11.00
C ALA A 18 -19.08 15.25 10.70
N SER A 19 -19.51 15.59 9.48
CA SER A 19 -19.83 16.96 9.08
C SER A 19 -21.35 17.16 9.00
N THR A 20 -21.79 18.39 8.77
CA THR A 20 -23.20 18.74 8.53
C THR A 20 -23.69 18.34 7.13
N GLY A 21 -22.80 17.82 6.27
CA GLY A 21 -23.16 17.36 4.92
C GLY A 21 -24.03 16.10 4.95
N VAL A 22 -24.95 16.03 4.01
CA VAL A 22 -25.89 14.89 3.89
C VAL A 22 -25.11 13.63 3.45
N GLY A 23 -25.41 12.50 4.11
CA GLY A 23 -24.83 11.18 3.77
C GLY A 23 -23.40 10.96 4.27
N THR A 24 -22.82 11.90 5.03
CA THR A 24 -21.45 11.74 5.57
C THR A 24 -21.44 10.89 6.83
N VAL A 25 -20.41 10.07 6.99
CA VAL A 25 -20.22 9.20 8.14
C VAL A 25 -18.87 9.46 8.81
N PRO A 26 -18.80 9.39 10.16
CA PRO A 26 -17.53 9.52 10.85
C PRO A 26 -16.67 8.28 10.61
N ILE A 27 -15.37 8.48 10.43
CA ILE A 27 -14.38 7.43 10.26
C ILE A 27 -13.51 7.36 11.50
N ARG A 28 -13.38 6.18 12.06
CA ARG A 28 -12.58 5.97 13.27
C ARG A 28 -11.09 6.12 12.98
N ALA A 29 -10.31 6.44 14.01
CA ALA A 29 -8.87 6.29 13.96
C ALA A 29 -8.50 4.88 13.50
N ALA A 30 -7.54 4.76 12.58
CA ALA A 30 -7.34 3.53 11.85
C ALA A 30 -5.86 3.20 11.59
N TYR A 31 -5.62 1.92 11.38
CA TYR A 31 -4.41 1.38 10.76
C TYR A 31 -4.51 1.53 9.25
N ILE A 32 -3.38 1.47 8.55
CA ILE A 32 -3.36 1.44 7.09
C ILE A 32 -3.34 -0.02 6.63
N GLY A 33 -4.27 -0.37 5.72
CA GLY A 33 -4.31 -1.63 5.03
C GLY A 33 -3.90 -1.44 3.57
N ILE A 34 -2.88 -2.13 3.10
CA ILE A 34 -2.48 -2.13 1.69
C ILE A 34 -3.03 -3.39 1.04
N ILE A 35 -3.78 -3.21 -0.04
CA ILE A 35 -4.44 -4.28 -0.78
C ILE A 35 -4.07 -4.23 -2.26
N HIS A 36 -4.20 -5.38 -2.94
CA HIS A 36 -4.19 -5.41 -4.40
C HIS A 36 -5.56 -4.97 -4.96
N GLU A 37 -5.58 -4.43 -6.16
CA GLU A 37 -6.80 -3.96 -6.81
C GLU A 37 -7.85 -5.06 -6.95
N ASP A 38 -7.45 -6.29 -7.25
CA ASP A 38 -8.33 -7.46 -7.35
C ASP A 38 -9.05 -7.83 -6.04
N THR A 39 -8.62 -7.28 -4.91
CA THR A 39 -9.27 -7.49 -3.61
C THR A 39 -10.42 -6.51 -3.35
N LEU A 40 -10.50 -5.44 -4.13
CA LEU A 40 -11.47 -4.38 -3.93
C LEU A 40 -12.93 -4.88 -3.97
N PRO A 41 -13.37 -5.70 -4.95
CA PRO A 41 -14.75 -6.20 -4.98
C PRO A 41 -15.12 -7.01 -3.73
N THR A 42 -14.16 -7.74 -3.18
CA THR A 42 -14.38 -8.50 -1.93
C THR A 42 -14.60 -7.57 -0.74
N LEU A 43 -13.87 -6.47 -0.66
CA LEU A 43 -14.04 -5.47 0.40
C LEU A 43 -15.38 -4.73 0.28
N GLU A 44 -15.77 -4.34 -0.92
CA GLU A 44 -17.04 -3.63 -1.18
C GLU A 44 -18.25 -4.49 -0.83
N GLY A 45 -18.15 -5.80 -1.00
CA GLY A 45 -19.17 -6.76 -0.60
C GLY A 45 -19.29 -6.97 0.92
N MET A 46 -18.36 -6.46 1.74
CA MET A 46 -18.39 -6.66 3.19
C MET A 46 -19.39 -5.74 3.88
N THR A 47 -20.29 -6.30 4.67
CA THR A 47 -21.22 -5.52 5.51
C THR A 47 -20.48 -4.63 6.49
N GLY A 48 -20.69 -3.31 6.36
CA GLY A 48 -20.04 -2.29 7.21
C GLY A 48 -18.79 -1.69 6.60
N TYR A 49 -18.48 -1.99 5.34
CA TYR A 49 -17.52 -1.23 4.55
C TYR A 49 -18.05 0.18 4.30
N LYS A 50 -17.18 1.16 4.34
CA LYS A 50 -17.48 2.57 4.11
C LYS A 50 -16.61 3.05 2.96
N PRO A 51 -17.18 3.28 1.77
CA PRO A 51 -16.42 3.78 0.65
C PRO A 51 -15.95 5.23 0.90
N VAL A 52 -14.87 5.63 0.26
CA VAL A 52 -14.24 6.94 0.46
C VAL A 52 -15.18 8.09 0.12
N GLU A 53 -16.13 7.89 -0.80
CA GLU A 53 -17.12 8.89 -1.22
C GLU A 53 -18.06 9.32 -0.09
N THR A 54 -18.21 8.48 0.94
CA THR A 54 -19.06 8.77 2.11
C THR A 54 -18.33 9.50 3.24
N TYR A 55 -17.03 9.78 3.08
CA TYR A 55 -16.27 10.45 4.12
C TYR A 55 -16.70 11.91 4.27
N SER A 56 -16.69 12.39 5.51
CA SER A 56 -17.08 13.76 5.85
C SER A 56 -16.01 14.80 5.47
N SER A 57 -14.76 14.39 5.29
CA SER A 57 -13.65 15.25 4.88
C SER A 57 -12.86 14.58 3.77
N GLN A 58 -12.79 15.23 2.63
CA GLN A 58 -11.97 14.80 1.49
C GLN A 58 -10.50 15.21 1.64
N MET A 59 -10.20 16.18 2.49
CA MET A 59 -8.84 16.69 2.71
C MET A 59 -7.97 15.71 3.51
N GLU A 60 -8.58 14.76 4.21
CA GLU A 60 -7.90 13.76 5.04
C GLU A 60 -7.81 12.38 4.35
N VAL A 61 -8.21 12.32 3.07
CA VAL A 61 -8.14 11.09 2.26
C VAL A 61 -6.71 10.90 1.78
N MET A 62 -6.22 9.67 1.90
CA MET A 62 -4.91 9.28 1.36
C MET A 62 -5.02 9.02 -0.14
N ASP A 63 -3.89 9.22 -0.86
CA ASP A 63 -3.82 8.85 -2.27
C ASP A 63 -4.14 7.35 -2.44
N ASP A 64 -4.94 7.01 -3.45
CA ASP A 64 -5.41 5.66 -3.74
C ASP A 64 -6.20 4.98 -2.60
N GLU A 65 -6.73 5.75 -1.66
CA GLU A 65 -7.62 5.23 -0.64
C GLU A 65 -8.96 4.83 -1.24
N VAL A 66 -9.44 3.64 -0.92
CA VAL A 66 -10.70 3.11 -1.46
C VAL A 66 -11.83 3.11 -0.42
N GLY A 67 -11.49 3.06 0.84
CA GLY A 67 -12.48 3.09 1.91
C GLY A 67 -11.97 2.57 3.24
N SER A 68 -12.89 2.43 4.19
CA SER A 68 -12.57 1.94 5.52
C SER A 68 -13.48 0.80 5.97
N PHE A 69 -12.92 -0.11 6.73
CA PHE A 69 -13.64 -1.15 7.42
C PHE A 69 -13.22 -1.23 8.87
N LYS A 70 -14.12 -0.91 9.79
CA LYS A 70 -13.84 -0.79 11.23
C LYS A 70 -12.71 0.21 11.50
N ASN A 71 -11.55 -0.24 11.96
CA ASN A 71 -10.38 0.58 12.28
C ASN A 71 -9.23 0.36 11.28
N ILE A 72 -9.55 0.09 10.04
CA ILE A 72 -8.56 -0.01 8.95
C ILE A 72 -9.03 0.86 7.79
N ARG A 73 -8.15 1.69 7.27
CA ARG A 73 -8.32 2.42 6.02
C ARG A 73 -7.51 1.71 4.95
N PHE A 74 -8.13 1.40 3.83
CA PHE A 74 -7.53 0.61 2.77
C PHE A 74 -7.03 1.50 1.63
N VAL A 75 -5.78 1.28 1.26
CA VAL A 75 -5.13 1.89 0.11
C VAL A 75 -4.86 0.78 -0.91
N LYS A 76 -5.27 0.99 -2.15
CA LYS A 76 -5.03 0.03 -3.22
C LYS A 76 -3.66 0.26 -3.86
N SER A 77 -3.03 -0.82 -4.30
CA SER A 77 -1.78 -0.77 -5.04
C SER A 77 -1.65 -1.96 -5.97
N THR A 78 -1.36 -1.73 -7.24
CA THR A 78 -1.03 -2.79 -8.20
C THR A 78 0.31 -3.47 -7.90
N ASN A 79 1.16 -2.85 -7.07
CA ASN A 79 2.43 -3.42 -6.61
C ASN A 79 2.29 -4.31 -5.36
N ALA A 80 1.08 -4.46 -4.82
CA ALA A 80 0.86 -5.37 -3.70
C ALA A 80 1.20 -6.80 -4.11
N LYS A 81 1.80 -7.56 -3.17
CA LYS A 81 2.36 -8.89 -3.48
C LYS A 81 1.27 -9.89 -3.83
N ILE A 82 1.46 -10.55 -4.97
CA ILE A 82 0.68 -11.71 -5.42
C ILE A 82 1.63 -12.90 -5.53
N TRP A 83 1.18 -14.07 -5.12
CA TRP A 83 1.80 -15.37 -5.40
C TRP A 83 0.91 -16.09 -6.42
N ALA A 84 1.25 -15.96 -7.70
CA ALA A 84 0.54 -16.63 -8.78
C ALA A 84 0.65 -18.15 -8.61
N GLY A 85 -0.50 -18.84 -8.57
CA GLY A 85 -0.56 -20.28 -8.36
C GLY A 85 0.01 -20.75 -7.01
N GLY A 86 0.07 -19.88 -6.00
CA GLY A 86 0.64 -20.22 -4.68
C GLY A 86 -0.34 -20.89 -3.72
N GLY A 87 -1.61 -21.02 -4.11
CA GLY A 87 -2.67 -21.61 -3.29
C GLY A 87 -2.96 -23.07 -3.61
N ALA A 88 -4.05 -23.57 -3.04
CA ALA A 88 -4.57 -24.90 -3.37
C ALA A 88 -5.20 -24.92 -4.76
N SER A 89 -5.58 -26.12 -5.24
CA SER A 89 -6.33 -26.26 -6.48
C SER A 89 -7.55 -25.35 -6.47
N GLY A 90 -7.59 -24.42 -7.41
CA GLY A 90 -8.64 -23.39 -7.52
C GLY A 90 -9.93 -24.00 -8.08
N GLY A 91 -11.06 -23.64 -7.50
CA GLY A 91 -12.36 -23.87 -8.10
C GLY A 91 -12.69 -22.83 -9.17
N SER A 92 -13.83 -22.95 -9.83
CA SER A 92 -14.30 -22.03 -10.88
C SER A 92 -14.58 -20.60 -10.40
N ASN A 93 -14.59 -20.35 -9.10
CA ASN A 93 -15.00 -19.08 -8.49
C ASN A 93 -13.85 -18.28 -7.87
N VAL A 94 -12.61 -18.63 -8.13
CA VAL A 94 -11.42 -17.89 -7.65
C VAL A 94 -10.49 -17.56 -8.81
N ILE A 95 -9.73 -16.49 -8.65
CA ILE A 95 -8.69 -16.13 -9.62
C ILE A 95 -7.59 -17.20 -9.55
N VAL A 96 -7.26 -17.79 -10.69
CA VAL A 96 -6.29 -18.88 -10.80
C VAL A 96 -5.24 -18.59 -11.86
N THR A 97 -4.00 -18.95 -11.57
CA THR A 97 -2.95 -19.09 -12.58
C THR A 97 -2.72 -20.58 -12.82
N SER A 98 -2.97 -21.01 -14.06
CA SER A 98 -2.96 -22.43 -14.44
C SER A 98 -4.12 -23.19 -13.78
N THR A 99 -3.89 -23.95 -12.70
CA THR A 99 -4.90 -24.73 -11.99
C THR A 99 -4.96 -24.42 -10.49
N LEU A 100 -4.04 -23.58 -10.02
CA LEU A 100 -3.90 -23.24 -8.62
C LEU A 100 -4.40 -21.80 -8.36
N ALA A 101 -5.02 -21.59 -7.21
CA ALA A 101 -5.51 -20.28 -6.81
C ALA A 101 -4.36 -19.31 -6.58
N ASP A 102 -4.55 -18.07 -7.03
CA ASP A 102 -3.62 -16.98 -6.76
C ASP A 102 -3.81 -16.48 -5.33
N VAL A 103 -2.72 -16.30 -4.61
CA VAL A 103 -2.73 -15.82 -3.23
C VAL A 103 -2.31 -14.36 -3.20
N TYR A 104 -3.17 -13.54 -2.61
CA TYR A 104 -2.97 -12.11 -2.42
C TYR A 104 -2.58 -11.81 -0.99
N ALA A 105 -1.70 -10.81 -0.82
CA ALA A 105 -1.31 -10.33 0.50
C ALA A 105 -2.00 -9.01 0.81
N THR A 106 -2.80 -8.98 1.86
CA THR A 106 -3.24 -7.75 2.50
C THR A 106 -2.32 -7.44 3.68
N LEU A 107 -1.65 -6.30 3.64
CA LEU A 107 -0.77 -5.82 4.70
C LEU A 107 -1.49 -4.80 5.57
N ILE A 108 -1.52 -5.02 6.87
CA ILE A 108 -2.07 -4.06 7.84
C ILE A 108 -0.93 -3.56 8.71
N ILE A 109 -0.72 -2.24 8.70
CA ILE A 109 0.43 -1.58 9.31
C ILE A 109 -0.04 -0.56 10.33
N ALA A 110 0.55 -0.60 11.53
CA ALA A 110 0.37 0.40 12.57
C ALA A 110 1.44 1.51 12.47
N ALA A 111 1.24 2.60 13.18
CA ALA A 111 2.22 3.68 13.27
C ALA A 111 3.53 3.17 13.88
N ASN A 112 4.67 3.61 13.31
CA ASN A 112 6.02 3.23 13.77
C ASN A 112 6.33 1.73 13.73
N ALA A 113 5.63 0.94 12.92
CA ALA A 113 5.90 -0.48 12.75
C ALA A 113 7.23 -0.72 12.03
N TYR A 114 7.59 0.13 11.08
CA TYR A 114 8.87 0.11 10.37
C TYR A 114 9.44 1.52 10.20
N GLY A 115 10.72 1.60 9.92
CA GLY A 115 11.42 2.85 9.66
C GLY A 115 12.18 2.79 8.34
N VAL A 116 12.28 3.93 7.68
CA VAL A 116 13.11 4.15 6.48
C VAL A 116 14.17 5.17 6.83
N CYS A 117 15.42 4.84 6.56
CA CYS A 117 16.56 5.73 6.81
C CYS A 117 17.28 6.01 5.49
N PRO A 118 17.21 7.25 4.96
CA PRO A 118 18.01 7.67 3.85
C PRO A 118 19.43 8.00 4.32
N LEU A 119 20.46 7.73 3.50
CA LEU A 119 21.83 8.05 3.83
C LEU A 119 22.08 9.57 3.78
N SER A 120 22.61 10.13 4.85
CA SER A 120 23.03 11.55 4.94
C SER A 120 22.00 12.56 4.45
N GLY A 121 20.71 12.30 4.65
CA GLY A 121 19.65 13.18 4.19
C GLY A 121 19.45 13.21 2.67
N LYS A 122 20.21 12.46 1.89
CA LYS A 122 20.08 12.34 0.43
C LYS A 122 19.39 11.02 0.10
N ALA A 123 18.07 11.04 0.10
CA ALA A 123 17.29 9.87 -0.28
C ALA A 123 17.52 9.49 -1.75
N MET A 124 17.62 10.50 -2.62
CA MET A 124 17.87 10.32 -4.05
C MET A 124 18.64 11.50 -4.61
N SER A 125 19.58 11.24 -5.52
CA SER A 125 20.28 12.27 -6.30
C SER A 125 20.14 11.96 -7.78
N ASN A 126 19.83 12.99 -8.56
CA ASN A 126 19.86 12.93 -10.03
C ASN A 126 21.22 13.44 -10.51
N ILE A 127 21.87 12.69 -11.39
CA ILE A 127 23.18 12.99 -11.93
C ILE A 127 23.04 13.16 -13.44
N ILE A 128 23.19 14.38 -13.90
CA ILE A 128 23.14 14.71 -15.33
C ILE A 128 24.55 15.06 -15.76
N LYS A 129 25.04 14.38 -16.78
CA LYS A 129 26.31 14.67 -17.45
C LYS A 129 26.02 15.17 -18.86
N PRO A 130 26.20 16.46 -19.13
CA PRO A 130 26.02 17.03 -20.46
C PRO A 130 27.10 16.56 -21.45
N LEU A 131 26.92 16.89 -22.71
CA LEU A 131 27.94 16.70 -23.75
C LEU A 131 29.25 17.31 -23.29
N GLY A 132 30.39 16.68 -23.60
CA GLY A 132 31.71 17.10 -23.20
C GLY A 132 32.10 16.74 -21.77
N SER A 133 31.23 16.15 -20.96
CA SER A 133 31.55 15.79 -19.58
C SER A 133 32.30 14.46 -19.41
N ALA A 134 32.36 13.66 -20.47
CA ALA A 134 33.00 12.33 -20.44
C ALA A 134 34.53 12.34 -20.65
N GLY A 135 35.13 13.46 -21.02
CA GLY A 135 36.53 13.59 -21.28
C GLY A 135 37.01 12.60 -22.35
N SER A 136 38.12 11.91 -22.11
CA SER A 136 38.73 10.98 -23.05
C SER A 136 37.90 9.73 -23.37
N ALA A 137 36.83 9.49 -22.63
CA ALA A 137 35.90 8.36 -22.90
C ALA A 137 34.92 8.65 -24.04
N ASP A 138 34.72 9.91 -24.43
CA ASP A 138 33.95 10.36 -25.56
C ASP A 138 34.63 11.54 -26.27
N PRO A 139 35.67 11.27 -27.08
CA PRO A 139 36.51 12.33 -27.69
C PRO A 139 35.72 13.19 -28.69
N LEU A 140 34.57 12.75 -29.15
CA LEU A 140 33.75 13.48 -30.11
C LEU A 140 32.57 14.23 -29.45
N ASP A 141 32.45 14.18 -28.12
CA ASP A 141 31.43 14.86 -27.34
C ASP A 141 29.98 14.57 -27.82
N GLN A 142 29.72 13.32 -28.23
CA GLN A 142 28.43 12.92 -28.82
C GLN A 142 27.48 12.33 -27.82
N ARG A 143 27.86 12.13 -26.55
CA ARG A 143 27.05 11.44 -25.55
C ARG A 143 26.76 12.32 -24.35
N ALA A 144 25.48 12.39 -24.01
CA ALA A 144 25.02 12.89 -22.73
C ALA A 144 24.39 11.72 -21.94
N THR A 145 24.57 11.69 -20.64
CA THR A 145 24.01 10.65 -19.78
C THR A 145 23.23 11.25 -18.62
N SER A 146 22.09 10.65 -18.33
CA SER A 146 21.29 10.95 -17.13
C SER A 146 21.19 9.67 -16.31
N GLY A 147 21.51 9.78 -15.04
CA GLY A 147 21.42 8.68 -14.09
C GLY A 147 20.86 9.15 -12.76
N TRP A 148 20.38 8.22 -11.97
CA TRP A 148 19.96 8.49 -10.61
C TRP A 148 20.62 7.52 -9.64
N LYS A 149 20.81 7.98 -8.41
CA LYS A 149 21.37 7.18 -7.32
C LYS A 149 20.52 7.40 -6.09
N ALA A 150 20.05 6.31 -5.50
CA ALA A 150 19.37 6.31 -4.21
C ALA A 150 20.03 5.33 -3.25
N ILE A 151 20.22 5.74 -2.01
CA ILE A 151 20.75 4.90 -0.94
C ILE A 151 19.79 5.02 0.24
N THR A 152 19.02 3.95 0.46
CA THR A 152 18.07 3.87 1.55
C THR A 152 18.18 2.51 2.24
N THR A 153 17.87 2.46 3.50
CA THR A 153 17.68 1.22 4.23
C THR A 153 16.34 1.23 4.95
N THR A 154 15.74 0.06 5.10
CA THR A 154 14.49 -0.11 5.81
C THR A 154 14.67 -1.15 6.89
N LYS A 155 14.01 -0.96 8.04
CA LYS A 155 14.00 -1.94 9.11
C LYS A 155 12.63 -2.00 9.78
N ILE A 156 12.19 -3.21 10.10
CA ILE A 156 11.02 -3.43 10.95
C ILE A 156 11.43 -3.06 12.38
N LEU A 157 10.71 -2.13 12.99
CA LEU A 157 10.93 -1.67 14.36
C LEU A 157 10.16 -2.55 15.36
N ASN A 158 8.94 -2.92 15.00
CA ASN A 158 8.12 -3.81 15.82
C ASN A 158 7.29 -4.73 14.92
N ASP A 159 7.69 -6.01 14.86
CA ASP A 159 7.04 -7.03 14.04
C ASP A 159 5.58 -7.29 14.46
N SER A 160 5.28 -7.17 15.77
CA SER A 160 3.93 -7.35 16.30
C SER A 160 2.94 -6.24 15.88
N TRP A 161 3.43 -5.14 15.31
CA TRP A 161 2.62 -4.01 14.84
C TRP A 161 2.33 -4.06 13.34
N MET A 162 2.66 -5.18 12.71
CA MET A 162 2.35 -5.47 11.31
C MET A 162 1.65 -6.81 11.21
N VAL A 163 0.66 -6.91 10.33
CA VAL A 163 -0.06 -8.17 10.07
C VAL A 163 -0.20 -8.35 8.58
N ARG A 164 0.20 -9.52 8.09
CA ARG A 164 -0.05 -9.96 6.72
C ARG A 164 -1.20 -10.97 6.73
N ILE A 165 -2.18 -10.76 5.87
CA ILE A 165 -3.29 -11.66 5.65
C ILE A 165 -3.14 -12.20 4.23
N GLU A 166 -3.05 -13.50 4.10
CA GLU A 166 -3.01 -14.18 2.81
C GLU A 166 -4.39 -14.74 2.50
N HIS A 167 -4.88 -14.46 1.31
CA HIS A 167 -6.23 -14.88 0.88
C HIS A 167 -6.28 -15.05 -0.63
N ALA A 168 -7.24 -15.84 -1.11
CA ALA A 168 -7.61 -15.88 -2.51
C ALA A 168 -8.78 -14.93 -2.76
N ASN A 169 -8.84 -14.35 -3.94
CA ASN A 169 -9.94 -13.48 -4.36
C ASN A 169 -10.92 -14.25 -5.25
N PRO A 170 -12.24 -14.01 -5.11
CA PRO A 170 -13.22 -14.57 -6.01
C PRO A 170 -13.02 -14.02 -7.43
N LEU A 171 -13.34 -14.83 -8.42
CA LEU A 171 -13.47 -14.40 -9.80
C LEU A 171 -14.78 -13.59 -9.90
N THR A 172 -14.67 -12.28 -9.83
CA THR A 172 -15.81 -11.37 -10.12
C THR A 172 -15.81 -11.11 -11.62
N LEU A 173 -16.90 -11.52 -12.27
CA LEU A 173 -17.20 -11.19 -13.67
C LEU A 173 -17.86 -9.81 -13.75
#